data_7d9e1b5826c737aa53ae56996efa0b15
#
_entry.id   7d9e1b5826c737aa53ae56996efa0b15
#
_cell.length_a   1.000
_cell.length_b   1.000
_cell.length_c   1.000
_cell.angle_alpha   90.00
_cell.angle_beta   90.00
_cell.angle_gamma   90.00
#
_symmetry.space_group_name_H-M   'P 1'
#
loop_
_entity.id
_entity.type
_entity.pdbx_description
1 polymer ?
#
loop_
_entity_poly.entity_id
_entity_poly.type
_entity_poly.pdbx_seq_one_letter_code
_entity_poly.pdbx_strand_id
1 'polypeptide(L)'
;EVQGAAEALLARIDSISKPGDRLFVGTADLRRTPYSDAYLYYLLPWLTPATYFVEMDPGMANAEDSRMPSDLASADVVVLSSIWKDWSEPNTSVDFGSLKSTKVLVRDFCLDNSFGGETYEIYTRRPKNGECLPGTTTPTLPPLEG
;
A
#
# COMPACT_ATOMS: atom_id res chain seq x y z
N GLU A 1 1.83 -15.67 -12.80
CA GLU A 1 2.00 -16.22 -11.47
C GLU A 1 2.59 -15.19 -10.51
N VAL A 2 2.56 -15.50 -9.21
CA VAL A 2 3.00 -14.55 -8.17
C VAL A 2 4.48 -14.16 -8.34
N GLN A 3 5.34 -15.12 -8.65
CA GLN A 3 6.77 -14.84 -8.81
C GLN A 3 7.02 -13.85 -9.96
N GLY A 4 6.39 -14.07 -11.11
CA GLY A 4 6.53 -13.17 -12.25
C GLY A 4 5.96 -11.78 -11.95
N ALA A 5 4.86 -11.73 -11.18
CA ALA A 5 4.27 -10.47 -10.76
C ALA A 5 5.22 -9.70 -9.83
N ALA A 6 5.89 -10.39 -8.90
CA ALA A 6 6.84 -9.77 -8.00
C ALA A 6 8.05 -9.21 -8.75
N GLU A 7 8.56 -9.95 -9.73
CA GLU A 7 9.69 -9.48 -10.55
C GLU A 7 9.33 -8.23 -11.34
N ALA A 8 8.13 -8.22 -11.95
CA ALA A 8 7.65 -7.06 -12.69
C ALA A 8 7.43 -5.85 -11.77
N LEU A 9 6.91 -6.10 -10.58
CA LEU A 9 6.73 -5.08 -9.55
C LEU A 9 8.07 -4.42 -9.18
N LEU A 10 9.09 -5.25 -8.90
CA LEU A 10 10.41 -4.74 -8.51
C LEU A 10 11.03 -3.92 -9.63
N ALA A 11 10.91 -4.39 -10.88
CA ALA A 11 11.42 -3.65 -12.03
C ALA A 11 10.73 -2.29 -12.19
N ARG A 12 9.42 -2.24 -11.98
CA ARG A 12 8.68 -0.98 -12.06
C ARG A 12 9.11 -0.01 -10.97
N ILE A 13 9.24 -0.48 -9.73
CA ILE A 13 9.67 0.36 -8.61
C ILE A 13 11.06 0.92 -8.89
N ASP A 14 11.98 0.09 -9.40
CA ASP A 14 13.32 0.54 -9.76
C ASP A 14 13.28 1.68 -10.77
N SER A 15 12.36 1.60 -11.75
CA SER A 15 12.26 2.59 -12.83
C SER A 15 11.65 3.93 -12.38
N ILE A 16 10.86 3.96 -11.31
CA ILE A 16 10.12 5.15 -10.89
C ILE A 16 10.62 5.74 -9.57
N SER A 17 11.58 5.10 -8.92
CA SER A 17 12.10 5.54 -7.63
C SER A 17 13.58 5.89 -7.72
N LYS A 18 14.07 6.60 -6.72
CA LYS A 18 15.48 6.92 -6.56
C LYS A 18 15.90 6.60 -5.11
N PRO A 19 17.22 6.42 -4.89
CA PRO A 19 17.71 6.15 -3.53
C PRO A 19 17.22 7.20 -2.53
N GLY A 20 16.76 6.73 -1.38
CA GLY A 20 16.24 7.59 -0.33
C GLY A 20 14.74 7.85 -0.39
N ASP A 21 14.07 7.50 -1.50
CA ASP A 21 12.61 7.61 -1.56
C ASP A 21 11.97 6.74 -0.49
N ARG A 22 10.80 7.17 -0.02
CA ARG A 22 10.08 6.48 1.06
C ARG A 22 9.08 5.50 0.47
N LEU A 23 9.17 4.25 0.91
CA LEU A 23 8.32 3.15 0.45
C LEU A 23 7.36 2.72 1.55
N PHE A 24 6.08 2.66 1.22
CA PHE A 24 5.06 2.08 2.07
C PHE A 24 4.56 0.78 1.41
N VAL A 25 4.65 -0.33 2.13
CA VAL A 25 4.11 -1.62 1.68
C VAL A 25 2.98 -1.99 2.63
N GLY A 26 1.80 -2.25 2.09
CA GLY A 26 0.64 -2.56 2.90
C GLY A 26 -0.29 -3.57 2.26
N THR A 27 -1.43 -3.76 2.92
CA THR A 27 -2.48 -4.66 2.48
C THR A 27 -3.39 -3.97 1.47
N ALA A 28 -4.00 -4.75 0.59
CA ALA A 28 -4.89 -4.21 -0.45
C ALA A 28 -6.05 -3.41 0.15
N ASP A 29 -6.59 -3.84 1.27
CA ASP A 29 -7.59 -3.09 2.02
C ASP A 29 -6.97 -2.62 3.34
N LEU A 30 -6.66 -1.32 3.42
CA LEU A 30 -5.97 -0.75 4.58
C LEU A 30 -6.82 -0.71 5.85
N ARG A 31 -8.10 -1.07 5.77
CA ARG A 31 -8.95 -1.23 6.94
C ARG A 31 -8.68 -2.55 7.66
N ARG A 32 -8.10 -3.51 6.95
CA ARG A 32 -7.80 -4.85 7.45
C ARG A 32 -6.34 -5.12 7.23
N THR A 33 -5.62 -5.41 8.29
CA THR A 33 -4.18 -5.61 8.21
C THR A 33 -3.81 -7.04 8.66
N PRO A 34 -4.19 -8.08 7.87
CA PRO A 34 -3.83 -9.45 8.27
C PRO A 34 -2.32 -9.68 8.21
N TYR A 35 -1.74 -9.49 7.04
CA TYR A 35 -0.29 -9.54 6.81
C TYR A 35 0.03 -8.70 5.58
N SER A 36 1.29 -8.32 5.43
CA SER A 36 1.77 -7.63 4.25
C SER A 36 3.05 -8.28 3.76
N ASP A 37 3.46 -7.90 2.56
CA ASP A 37 4.68 -8.41 1.96
C ASP A 37 5.90 -7.60 2.43
N ALA A 38 6.12 -7.60 3.73
CA ALA A 38 7.21 -6.84 4.35
C ALA A 38 8.59 -7.18 3.75
N TYR A 39 8.75 -8.37 3.18
CA TYR A 39 10.00 -8.76 2.54
C TYR A 39 10.40 -7.82 1.40
N LEU A 40 9.45 -7.08 0.82
CA LEU A 40 9.75 -6.12 -0.24
C LEU A 40 10.70 -5.02 0.25
N TYR A 41 10.64 -4.66 1.52
CA TYR A 41 11.59 -3.68 2.08
C TYR A 41 13.03 -4.19 2.00
N TYR A 42 13.23 -5.49 2.15
CA TYR A 42 14.56 -6.09 2.07
C TYR A 42 15.07 -6.21 0.64
N LEU A 43 14.16 -6.35 -0.32
CA LEU A 43 14.52 -6.44 -1.74
C LEU A 43 14.76 -5.07 -2.36
N LEU A 44 14.40 -4.00 -1.65
CA LEU A 44 14.52 -2.61 -2.13
C LEU A 44 15.31 -1.80 -1.11
N PRO A 45 16.57 -2.19 -0.81
CA PRO A 45 17.33 -1.61 0.30
C PRO A 45 17.72 -0.15 0.09
N TRP A 46 17.63 0.37 -1.14
CA TRP A 46 17.90 1.79 -1.40
C TRP A 46 16.72 2.69 -1.04
N LEU A 47 15.55 2.10 -0.73
CA LEU A 47 14.37 2.84 -0.31
C LEU A 47 14.25 2.83 1.21
N THR A 48 13.65 3.89 1.75
CA THR A 48 13.44 4.04 3.19
C THR A 48 12.00 3.62 3.53
N PRO A 49 11.78 2.72 4.50
CA PRO A 49 10.41 2.43 4.93
C PRO A 49 9.69 3.69 5.41
N ALA A 50 8.46 3.89 4.93
CA ALA A 50 7.65 5.05 5.27
C ALA A 50 6.81 4.82 6.53
N THR A 51 6.64 3.57 6.95
CA THR A 51 5.76 3.24 8.07
C THR A 51 6.50 2.61 9.24
N TYR A 52 5.99 2.90 10.43
CA TYR A 52 6.37 2.19 11.65
C TYR A 52 5.88 0.73 11.61
N PHE A 53 4.74 0.49 10.95
CA PHE A 53 4.11 -0.83 10.91
C PHE A 53 4.58 -1.63 9.70
N VAL A 54 5.86 -1.99 9.68
CA VAL A 54 6.43 -2.71 8.54
C VAL A 54 5.66 -4.01 8.24
N GLU A 55 5.19 -4.70 9.27
CA GLU A 55 4.43 -5.93 9.11
C GLU A 55 2.91 -5.74 9.27
N MET A 56 2.44 -4.50 9.28
CA MET A 56 1.00 -4.19 9.38
C MET A 56 0.33 -4.86 10.59
N ASP A 57 0.87 -4.62 11.77
CA ASP A 57 0.40 -5.23 13.03
C ASP A 57 -1.13 -5.15 13.17
N PRO A 58 -1.85 -6.30 13.11
CA PRO A 58 -3.31 -6.29 13.17
C PRO A 58 -3.85 -5.68 14.46
N GLY A 59 -4.90 -4.88 14.33
CA GLY A 59 -5.54 -4.22 15.47
C GLY A 59 -4.78 -3.01 15.99
N MET A 60 -3.56 -2.78 15.50
CA MET A 60 -2.77 -1.59 15.84
C MET A 60 -2.64 -0.68 14.62
N ALA A 61 -2.14 -1.21 13.51
CA ALA A 61 -1.96 -0.42 12.30
C ALA A 61 -3.29 0.11 11.75
N ASN A 62 -4.34 -0.69 11.82
CA ASN A 62 -5.65 -0.33 11.31
C ASN A 62 -6.58 0.31 12.36
N ALA A 63 -6.08 0.63 13.55
CA ALA A 63 -6.86 1.31 14.57
C ALA A 63 -7.18 2.75 14.20
N GLU A 64 -8.27 3.28 14.77
CA GLU A 64 -8.73 4.65 14.46
C GLU A 64 -7.69 5.71 14.83
N ASP A 65 -6.92 5.47 15.89
CA ASP A 65 -5.90 6.41 16.38
C ASP A 65 -4.48 6.05 15.93
N SER A 66 -4.35 5.16 14.95
CA SER A 66 -3.05 4.74 14.43
C SER A 66 -2.30 5.88 13.74
N ARG A 67 -0.97 5.82 13.77
CA ARG A 67 -0.12 6.74 13.00
C ARG A 67 -0.02 6.37 11.52
N MET A 68 -0.62 5.24 11.09
CA MET A 68 -0.50 4.76 9.72
C MET A 68 -0.92 5.78 8.66
N PRO A 69 -2.03 6.55 8.83
CA PRO A 69 -2.38 7.57 7.83
C PRO A 69 -1.28 8.61 7.63
N SER A 70 -0.64 9.03 8.71
CA SER A 70 0.47 9.99 8.65
C SER A 70 1.71 9.37 7.98
N ASP A 71 2.00 8.12 8.30
CA ASP A 71 3.11 7.38 7.67
C ASP A 71 2.88 7.25 6.16
N LEU A 72 1.66 6.87 5.77
CA LEU A 72 1.29 6.73 4.36
C LEU A 72 1.41 8.07 3.63
N ALA A 73 0.96 9.15 4.25
CA ALA A 73 1.04 10.48 3.66
C ALA A 73 2.49 10.92 3.37
N SER A 74 3.47 10.33 4.06
CA SER A 74 4.89 10.66 3.87
C SER A 74 5.56 9.84 2.76
N ALA A 75 4.89 8.86 2.18
CA ALA A 75 5.49 7.95 1.20
C ALA A 75 5.62 8.59 -0.19
N ASP A 76 6.63 8.17 -0.92
CA ASP A 76 6.82 8.53 -2.33
C ASP A 76 6.23 7.45 -3.24
N VAL A 77 6.35 6.18 -2.82
CA VAL A 77 5.83 5.02 -3.54
C VAL A 77 5.06 4.14 -2.56
N VAL A 78 3.89 3.67 -2.98
CA VAL A 78 3.06 2.78 -2.18
C VAL A 78 2.83 1.49 -2.96
N VAL A 79 3.02 0.36 -2.29
CA VAL A 79 2.68 -0.96 -2.84
C VAL A 79 1.64 -1.59 -1.93
N LEU A 80 0.51 -1.97 -2.51
CA LEU A 80 -0.52 -2.71 -1.79
C LEU A 80 -0.63 -4.11 -2.36
N SER A 81 -0.75 -5.10 -1.49
CA SER A 81 -0.76 -6.52 -1.86
C SER A 81 -2.04 -7.17 -1.39
N SER A 82 -2.63 -7.99 -2.26
CA SER A 82 -3.79 -8.81 -1.92
C SER A 82 -3.43 -10.28 -1.64
N ILE A 83 -2.14 -10.62 -1.59
CA ILE A 83 -1.71 -12.00 -1.37
C ILE A 83 -2.34 -12.60 -0.11
N TRP A 84 -2.41 -11.81 0.96
CA TRP A 84 -2.90 -12.27 2.26
C TRP A 84 -4.37 -11.91 2.51
N LYS A 85 -5.13 -11.53 1.48
CA LYS A 85 -6.50 -11.03 1.66
C LYS A 85 -7.44 -12.03 2.33
N ASP A 86 -7.21 -13.32 2.12
CA ASP A 86 -8.04 -14.39 2.69
C ASP A 86 -7.47 -14.95 4.00
N TRP A 87 -6.33 -14.44 4.43
CA TRP A 87 -5.74 -14.84 5.70
C TRP A 87 -6.43 -14.12 6.84
N SER A 88 -6.67 -14.82 7.92
CA SER A 88 -7.20 -14.21 9.14
C SER A 88 -6.61 -14.90 10.36
N GLU A 89 -6.42 -14.11 11.40
CA GLU A 89 -6.03 -14.62 12.71
C GLU A 89 -7.27 -14.60 13.61
N PRO A 90 -7.31 -15.38 14.67
CA PRO A 90 -8.44 -15.35 15.59
C PRO A 90 -8.38 -14.13 16.51
N ASN A 91 -8.26 -12.95 15.92
CA ASN A 91 -8.14 -11.67 16.61
C ASN A 91 -8.76 -10.57 15.74
N THR A 92 -8.26 -9.36 15.85
CA THR A 92 -8.82 -8.19 15.15
C THR A 92 -8.39 -8.05 13.70
N SER A 93 -7.60 -8.98 13.15
CA SER A 93 -7.13 -8.86 11.76
C SER A 93 -8.26 -8.87 10.74
N VAL A 94 -9.39 -9.50 11.06
CA VAL A 94 -10.55 -9.56 10.16
C VAL A 94 -11.51 -8.40 10.36
N ASP A 95 -11.32 -7.60 11.41
CA ASP A 95 -12.20 -6.48 11.68
C ASP A 95 -11.82 -5.30 10.80
N PHE A 96 -12.81 -4.61 10.26
CA PHE A 96 -12.55 -3.39 9.52
C PHE A 96 -12.16 -2.28 10.50
N GLY A 97 -10.96 -1.74 10.30
CA GLY A 97 -10.47 -0.63 11.07
C GLY A 97 -10.85 0.71 10.46
N SER A 98 -10.02 1.71 10.72
CA SER A 98 -10.23 3.07 10.26
C SER A 98 -10.15 3.21 8.75
N LEU A 99 -10.98 4.09 8.18
CA LEU A 99 -10.88 4.51 6.78
C LEU A 99 -9.86 5.61 6.57
N LYS A 100 -9.21 6.10 7.61
CA LYS A 100 -8.31 7.26 7.50
C LYS A 100 -7.16 7.03 6.52
N SER A 101 -6.52 5.86 6.56
CA SER A 101 -5.43 5.54 5.64
C SER A 101 -5.92 5.45 4.20
N THR A 102 -7.07 4.83 3.98
CA THR A 102 -7.65 4.74 2.63
C THR A 102 -7.96 6.12 2.07
N LYS A 103 -8.46 7.02 2.91
CA LYS A 103 -8.72 8.40 2.49
C LYS A 103 -7.45 9.14 2.10
N VAL A 104 -6.33 8.89 2.81
CA VAL A 104 -5.03 9.44 2.42
C VAL A 104 -4.60 8.91 1.06
N LEU A 105 -4.78 7.62 0.81
CA LEU A 105 -4.43 7.02 -0.47
C LEU A 105 -5.19 7.69 -1.62
N VAL A 106 -6.50 7.87 -1.47
CA VAL A 106 -7.33 8.50 -2.50
C VAL A 106 -6.93 9.97 -2.70
N ARG A 107 -6.65 10.68 -1.62
CA ARG A 107 -6.32 12.11 -1.68
C ARG A 107 -4.95 12.38 -2.29
N ASP A 108 -3.94 11.60 -1.90
CA ASP A 108 -2.55 11.94 -2.15
C ASP A 108 -1.85 11.11 -3.22
N PHE A 109 -2.49 10.06 -3.74
CA PHE A 109 -1.84 9.11 -4.64
C PHE A 109 -2.68 8.80 -5.87
N CYS A 110 -2.00 8.29 -6.91
CA CYS A 110 -2.62 7.77 -8.12
C CYS A 110 -2.16 6.32 -8.31
N LEU A 111 -3.05 5.47 -8.80
CA LEU A 111 -2.69 4.10 -9.15
C LEU A 111 -1.84 4.13 -10.42
N ASP A 112 -0.60 3.68 -10.30
CA ASP A 112 0.36 3.65 -11.42
C ASP A 112 0.20 2.39 -12.23
N ASN A 113 0.18 1.22 -11.58
CA ASN A 113 0.12 -0.05 -12.29
C ASN A 113 -0.31 -1.17 -11.36
N SER A 114 -0.73 -2.29 -11.97
CA SER A 114 -1.09 -3.52 -11.26
C SER A 114 -0.33 -4.69 -11.88
N PHE A 115 0.02 -5.67 -11.06
CA PHE A 115 0.76 -6.86 -11.48
C PHE A 115 0.10 -8.11 -10.91
N GLY A 116 0.11 -9.19 -11.71
CA GLY A 116 -0.53 -10.43 -11.32
C GLY A 116 -2.04 -10.28 -11.14
N GLY A 117 -2.72 -9.63 -12.10
CA GLY A 117 -4.08 -9.19 -11.93
C GLY A 117 -4.09 -8.02 -10.95
N GLU A 118 -4.70 -8.19 -9.79
CA GLU A 118 -4.71 -7.17 -8.75
C GLU A 118 -3.89 -7.60 -7.52
N THR A 119 -2.98 -8.57 -7.71
CA THR A 119 -2.18 -9.09 -6.59
C THR A 119 -1.31 -7.99 -5.99
N TYR A 120 -0.63 -7.22 -6.86
CA TYR A 120 0.17 -6.08 -6.44
C TYR A 120 -0.29 -4.83 -7.17
N GLU A 121 -0.44 -3.74 -6.44
CA GLU A 121 -0.75 -2.43 -7.01
C GLU A 121 0.29 -1.44 -6.54
N ILE A 122 0.81 -0.64 -7.49
CA ILE A 122 1.76 0.44 -7.20
C ILE A 122 1.02 1.77 -7.30
N TYR A 123 1.24 2.62 -6.30
CA TYR A 123 0.70 3.98 -6.29
C TYR A 123 1.85 4.98 -6.19
N THR A 124 1.72 6.08 -6.88
CA THR A 124 2.69 7.19 -6.86
C THR A 124 1.99 8.47 -6.43
N ARG A 125 2.77 9.45 -5.99
CA ARG A 125 2.18 10.69 -5.49
C ARG A 125 1.36 11.39 -6.57
N ARG A 126 0.21 11.90 -6.17
CA ARG A 126 -0.65 12.69 -7.04
C ARG A 126 0.08 13.99 -7.42
N PRO A 127 0.05 14.41 -8.69
CA PRO A 127 0.63 15.68 -9.10
C PRO A 127 0.03 16.87 -8.34
N LYS A 128 0.79 17.94 -8.23
CA LYS A 128 0.37 19.13 -7.46
C LYS A 128 -0.92 19.75 -7.97
N ASN A 129 -1.21 19.62 -9.26
CA ASN A 129 -2.47 20.12 -9.84
C ASN A 129 -3.70 19.28 -9.48
N GLY A 130 -3.50 18.17 -8.76
CA GLY A 130 -4.59 17.32 -8.29
C GLY A 130 -5.09 16.29 -9.28
N GLU A 131 -4.56 16.26 -10.50
CA GLU A 131 -4.99 15.33 -11.55
C GLU A 131 -3.94 14.25 -11.78
N CYS A 132 -4.40 13.00 -11.88
CA CYS A 132 -3.51 11.89 -12.20
C CYS A 132 -3.04 11.98 -13.65
N LEU A 133 -1.77 11.64 -13.88
CA LEU A 133 -1.19 11.68 -15.22
C LEU A 133 -1.86 10.64 -16.14
N PRO A 134 -1.82 10.84 -17.48
CA PRO A 134 -2.32 9.83 -18.42
C PRO A 134 -1.68 8.47 -18.16
N GLY A 135 -2.49 7.44 -18.19
CA GLY A 135 -2.05 6.08 -17.87
C GLY A 135 -2.12 5.71 -16.41
N THR A 136 -2.44 6.69 -15.53
CA THR A 136 -2.66 6.45 -14.11
C THR A 136 -4.11 6.81 -13.76
N THR A 137 -4.60 6.28 -12.64
CA THR A 137 -5.98 6.51 -12.25
C THR A 137 -6.11 6.90 -10.78
N THR A 138 -7.20 7.60 -10.47
CA THR A 138 -7.54 7.95 -9.10
C THR A 138 -8.00 6.70 -8.35
N PRO A 139 -7.40 6.38 -7.20
CA PRO A 139 -7.90 5.29 -6.37
C PRO A 139 -9.32 5.60 -5.86
N THR A 140 -10.10 4.57 -5.62
CA THR A 140 -11.45 4.72 -5.10
C THR A 140 -11.53 4.10 -3.69
N LEU A 141 -12.44 4.64 -2.88
CA LEU A 141 -12.72 4.04 -1.58
C LEU A 141 -13.39 2.68 -1.81
N PRO A 142 -13.02 1.65 -1.02
CA PRO A 142 -13.70 0.37 -1.12
C PRO A 142 -15.15 0.51 -0.66
N PRO A 143 -16.06 -0.38 -1.14
CA PRO A 143 -17.45 -0.36 -0.68
C PRO A 143 -17.53 -0.50 0.84
N LEU A 144 -18.45 0.23 1.45
CA LEU A 144 -18.75 0.04 2.86
C LEU A 144 -19.64 -1.19 2.97
N GLU A 145 -19.14 -2.21 3.64
CA GLU A 145 -19.93 -3.40 3.91
C GLU A 145 -20.71 -3.18 5.20
N GLY A 146 -21.95 -3.52 5.14
CA GLY A 146 -22.84 -3.42 6.28
C GLY A 146 -22.50 -4.39 7.40
#